data_2fac9a6eb8f5f0bb90ccb4971b3b48a9
#
_entry.id   2fac9a6eb8f5f0bb90ccb4971b3b48a9
#
_cell.length_a   1.000
_cell.length_b   1.000
_cell.length_c   1.000
_cell.angle_alpha   90.00
_cell.angle_beta   90.00
_cell.angle_gamma   90.00
#
_symmetry.space_group_name_H-M   'P 1'
#
loop_
_entity.id
_entity.type
_entity.pdbx_description
1 polymer ?
#
loop_
_entity_poly.entity_id
_entity_poly.type
_entity_poly.pdbx_seq_one_letter_code
_entity_poly.pdbx_strand_id
1 'polypeptide(L)'
;MKYTPEEVIQFVQEENVRFIRLAFCNVYGKQHNVSIMPSELKRAFAYGIAFDASAVDGFGGEIRSDLLLHPDPSTLIQLPWRPEQGKVMQMFCDISYPDGRAFERDTRSLLKRAVADASARGFQFAFGAEMEFYLFRLDECGEPTRIPYDHAGYMDIVPDDKGEAIRREICLMLEQMGIQPESSHHESGPGQNEIDFRYSAPLTAADNAVTFHAVVRTAAAQNGLCASFSPKPLADRDGNGMHINVSVKCDEVAQPLPGIIAGILAHIRDMTLFMNPCEESYRRLGHNKAPLYVTWSAENRSQLIRIPAAVGE
;
A
#
# COMPACT_ATOMS: atom_id res chain seq x y z
N MET A 1 0.93 13.72 13.55
CA MET A 1 0.21 13.80 14.85
C MET A 1 -0.79 12.66 14.90
N LYS A 2 -0.96 11.99 16.03
CA LYS A 2 -1.98 10.92 16.15
C LYS A 2 -3.22 11.56 16.77
N TYR A 3 -4.31 11.61 16.02
CA TYR A 3 -5.59 12.12 16.52
C TYR A 3 -6.23 11.15 17.51
N THR A 4 -6.94 11.71 18.50
CA THR A 4 -7.89 10.97 19.35
C THR A 4 -9.27 10.91 18.68
N PRO A 5 -10.17 10.01 19.11
CA PRO A 5 -11.55 9.99 18.64
C PRO A 5 -12.26 11.34 18.79
N GLU A 6 -12.06 12.04 19.89
CA GLU A 6 -12.66 13.33 20.20
C GLU A 6 -12.17 14.42 19.25
N GLU A 7 -10.86 14.45 18.96
CA GLU A 7 -10.25 15.39 18.00
C GLU A 7 -10.77 15.14 16.58
N VAL A 8 -10.94 13.87 16.17
CA VAL A 8 -11.53 13.53 14.87
C VAL A 8 -12.97 13.97 14.78
N ILE A 9 -13.77 13.77 15.84
CA ILE A 9 -15.18 14.20 15.86
C ILE A 9 -15.26 15.72 15.74
N GLN A 10 -14.43 16.46 16.47
CA GLN A 10 -14.37 17.92 16.39
C GLN A 10 -13.96 18.38 14.99
N PHE A 11 -12.87 17.83 14.44
CA PHE A 11 -12.38 18.13 13.10
C PHE A 11 -13.47 17.92 12.03
N VAL A 12 -14.17 16.79 12.08
CA VAL A 12 -15.25 16.46 11.13
C VAL A 12 -16.38 17.49 11.16
N GLN A 13 -16.70 18.04 12.33
CA GLN A 13 -17.73 19.09 12.49
C GLN A 13 -17.25 20.44 11.97
N GLU A 14 -16.03 20.85 12.32
CA GLU A 14 -15.46 22.14 11.92
C GLU A 14 -15.20 22.25 10.43
N GLU A 15 -14.72 21.16 9.81
CA GLU A 15 -14.30 21.10 8.42
C GLU A 15 -15.42 20.73 7.43
N ASN A 16 -16.67 20.68 7.88
CA ASN A 16 -17.85 20.33 7.05
C ASN A 16 -17.66 19.06 6.23
N VAL A 17 -17.15 18.00 6.88
CA VAL A 17 -16.98 16.68 6.26
C VAL A 17 -18.35 16.11 5.93
N ARG A 18 -18.51 15.54 4.74
CA ARG A 18 -19.80 15.00 4.25
C ARG A 18 -19.89 13.48 4.32
N PHE A 19 -18.75 12.78 4.13
CA PHE A 19 -18.66 11.33 4.18
C PHE A 19 -17.37 10.89 4.86
N ILE A 20 -17.44 9.76 5.55
CA ILE A 20 -16.29 9.12 6.18
C ILE A 20 -16.23 7.68 5.67
N ARG A 21 -15.12 7.32 5.03
CA ARG A 21 -14.86 5.95 4.58
C ARG A 21 -14.13 5.20 5.67
N LEU A 22 -14.71 4.11 6.10
CA LEU A 22 -14.11 3.13 6.99
C LEU A 22 -13.45 2.06 6.14
N ALA A 23 -12.15 2.15 5.97
CA ALA A 23 -11.37 1.32 5.07
C ALA A 23 -10.77 0.11 5.79
N PHE A 24 -10.73 -1.03 5.13
CA PHE A 24 -10.08 -2.25 5.58
C PHE A 24 -9.58 -3.05 4.38
N CYS A 25 -8.71 -4.03 4.61
CA CYS A 25 -8.24 -4.93 3.56
C CYS A 25 -8.73 -6.35 3.78
N ASN A 26 -9.01 -7.05 2.69
CA ASN A 26 -9.18 -8.50 2.74
C ASN A 26 -7.81 -9.21 2.83
N VAL A 27 -7.81 -10.54 2.92
CA VAL A 27 -6.57 -11.34 3.03
C VAL A 27 -5.66 -11.24 1.80
N TYR A 28 -6.18 -10.75 0.67
CA TYR A 28 -5.42 -10.56 -0.57
C TYR A 28 -4.89 -9.12 -0.72
N GLY A 29 -5.03 -8.28 0.31
CA GLY A 29 -4.58 -6.88 0.27
C GLY A 29 -5.50 -5.95 -0.54
N LYS A 30 -6.66 -6.42 -1.00
CA LYS A 30 -7.63 -5.56 -1.68
C LYS A 30 -8.36 -4.69 -0.66
N GLN A 31 -8.31 -3.38 -0.88
CA GLN A 31 -9.03 -2.42 -0.04
C GLN A 31 -10.53 -2.46 -0.30
N HIS A 32 -11.27 -2.47 0.78
CA HIS A 32 -12.72 -2.30 0.85
C HIS A 32 -13.05 -1.12 1.75
N ASN A 33 -14.27 -0.60 1.68
CA ASN A 33 -14.73 0.40 2.63
C ASN A 33 -16.25 0.37 2.80
N VAL A 34 -16.69 0.83 3.98
CA VAL A 34 -18.08 1.22 4.25
C VAL A 34 -18.08 2.73 4.46
N SER A 35 -18.98 3.45 3.81
CA SER A 35 -19.12 4.90 4.01
C SER A 35 -20.19 5.17 5.05
N ILE A 36 -19.88 6.00 6.04
CA ILE A 36 -20.79 6.47 7.07
C ILE A 36 -21.00 7.97 6.99
N MET A 37 -22.13 8.43 7.50
CA MET A 37 -22.38 9.85 7.71
C MET A 37 -21.66 10.35 8.96
N PRO A 38 -21.28 11.63 9.04
CA PRO A 38 -20.62 12.21 10.22
C PRO A 38 -21.39 12.00 11.53
N SER A 39 -22.71 11.94 11.50
CA SER A 39 -23.56 11.65 12.67
C SER A 39 -23.30 10.27 13.29
N GLU A 40 -22.82 9.30 12.50
CA GLU A 40 -22.55 7.94 12.94
C GLU A 40 -21.17 7.77 13.56
N LEU A 41 -20.30 8.78 13.47
CA LEU A 41 -18.90 8.66 13.85
C LEU A 41 -18.71 8.32 15.34
N LYS A 42 -19.51 8.93 16.23
CA LYS A 42 -19.48 8.62 17.66
C LYS A 42 -19.81 7.15 17.94
N ARG A 43 -20.82 6.62 17.23
CA ARG A 43 -21.20 5.21 17.35
C ARG A 43 -20.11 4.31 16.79
N ALA A 44 -19.48 4.70 15.66
CA ALA A 44 -18.41 3.95 15.06
C ALA A 44 -17.20 3.79 15.99
N PHE A 45 -16.80 4.85 16.69
CA PHE A 45 -15.73 4.77 17.67
C PHE A 45 -16.11 3.97 18.93
N ALA A 46 -17.36 4.10 19.40
CA ALA A 46 -17.79 3.45 20.64
C ALA A 46 -18.06 1.95 20.47
N TYR A 47 -18.66 1.55 19.35
CA TYR A 47 -19.20 0.19 19.17
C TYR A 47 -18.76 -0.49 17.88
N GLY A 48 -18.10 0.23 16.97
CA GLY A 48 -17.81 -0.24 15.62
C GLY A 48 -19.03 -0.15 14.69
N ILE A 49 -18.78 -0.47 13.42
CA ILE A 49 -19.79 -0.56 12.36
C ILE A 49 -19.86 -1.98 11.85
N ALA A 50 -21.04 -2.60 11.95
CA ALA A 50 -21.26 -3.96 11.49
C ALA A 50 -21.26 -4.07 9.97
N PHE A 51 -20.71 -5.14 9.44
CA PHE A 51 -20.77 -5.51 8.03
C PHE A 51 -20.83 -7.03 7.86
N ASP A 52 -21.36 -7.49 6.73
CA ASP A 52 -21.37 -8.90 6.36
C ASP A 52 -20.04 -9.32 5.73
N ALA A 53 -19.26 -10.06 6.50
CA ALA A 53 -17.94 -10.55 6.07
C ALA A 53 -18.03 -11.72 5.08
N SER A 54 -19.19 -12.39 4.94
CA SER A 54 -19.36 -13.49 3.99
C SER A 54 -19.21 -13.05 2.53
N ALA A 55 -19.51 -11.77 2.26
CA ALA A 55 -19.33 -11.14 0.96
C ALA A 55 -17.90 -10.66 0.67
N VAL A 56 -16.96 -10.84 1.62
CA VAL A 56 -15.57 -10.42 1.48
C VAL A 56 -14.69 -11.63 1.25
N ASP A 57 -14.01 -11.64 0.10
CA ASP A 57 -13.13 -12.73 -0.29
C ASP A 57 -12.09 -13.05 0.80
N GLY A 58 -12.02 -14.31 1.20
CA GLY A 58 -11.08 -14.82 2.19
C GLY A 58 -11.49 -14.62 3.66
N PHE A 59 -12.61 -13.94 3.95
CA PHE A 59 -13.04 -13.71 5.33
C PHE A 59 -13.85 -14.88 5.92
N GLY A 60 -14.43 -15.74 5.12
CA GLY A 60 -15.11 -16.94 5.58
C GLY A 60 -16.46 -17.18 4.94
N GLY A 61 -17.25 -18.07 5.55
CA GLY A 61 -18.57 -18.43 5.07
C GLY A 61 -19.69 -17.65 5.76
N GLU A 62 -20.93 -18.05 5.47
CA GLU A 62 -22.15 -17.38 5.93
C GLU A 62 -22.41 -17.49 7.44
N ILE A 63 -21.75 -18.46 8.12
CA ILE A 63 -21.98 -18.68 9.56
C ILE A 63 -21.09 -17.72 10.34
N ARG A 64 -21.71 -16.89 11.21
CA ARG A 64 -21.03 -15.84 12.00
C ARG A 64 -20.35 -14.79 11.13
N SER A 65 -21.03 -14.37 10.08
CA SER A 65 -20.51 -13.40 9.11
C SER A 65 -20.50 -11.95 9.62
N ASP A 66 -21.24 -11.63 10.70
CA ASP A 66 -21.24 -10.29 11.25
C ASP A 66 -19.90 -9.98 11.93
N LEU A 67 -19.17 -9.04 11.36
CA LEU A 67 -17.95 -8.47 11.93
C LEU A 67 -18.12 -6.97 12.15
N LEU A 68 -17.27 -6.37 12.98
CA LEU A 68 -17.29 -4.96 13.33
C LEU A 68 -16.02 -4.26 12.85
N LEU A 69 -16.19 -3.11 12.19
CA LEU A 69 -15.11 -2.19 11.82
C LEU A 69 -14.90 -1.16 12.93
N HIS A 70 -13.72 -1.11 13.52
CA HIS A 70 -13.32 -0.13 14.52
C HIS A 70 -12.34 0.87 13.90
N PRO A 71 -12.75 2.12 13.62
CA PRO A 71 -11.87 3.09 12.98
C PRO A 71 -10.69 3.49 13.87
N ASP A 72 -9.49 3.53 13.27
CA ASP A 72 -8.28 4.02 13.91
C ASP A 72 -8.15 5.52 13.64
N PRO A 73 -8.37 6.39 14.65
CA PRO A 73 -8.36 7.84 14.46
C PRO A 73 -6.99 8.37 14.01
N SER A 74 -5.91 7.63 14.31
CA SER A 74 -4.56 8.02 13.93
C SER A 74 -4.29 7.93 12.41
N THR A 75 -5.22 7.33 11.66
CA THR A 75 -5.13 7.13 10.21
C THR A 75 -6.04 8.06 9.41
N LEU A 76 -6.59 9.10 10.06
CA LEU A 76 -7.47 10.05 9.40
C LEU A 76 -6.75 10.76 8.25
N ILE A 77 -7.29 10.64 7.04
CA ILE A 77 -6.81 11.34 5.85
C ILE A 77 -7.99 11.95 5.09
N GLN A 78 -7.75 13.08 4.44
CA GLN A 78 -8.69 13.67 3.49
C GLN A 78 -8.42 13.10 2.10
N LEU A 79 -9.48 12.65 1.41
CA LEU A 79 -9.40 12.24 0.01
C LEU A 79 -9.47 13.48 -0.89
N PRO A 80 -8.42 13.78 -1.70
CA PRO A 80 -8.32 15.07 -2.39
C PRO A 80 -9.20 15.19 -3.64
N TRP A 81 -9.73 14.07 -4.15
CA TRP A 81 -10.55 14.08 -5.37
C TRP A 81 -12.00 14.46 -5.11
N ARG A 82 -12.58 15.26 -6.02
CA ARG A 82 -13.96 15.77 -6.00
C ARG A 82 -14.28 16.68 -4.80
N PRO A 83 -13.44 17.67 -4.47
CA PRO A 83 -13.64 18.53 -3.31
C PRO A 83 -14.92 19.39 -3.38
N GLU A 84 -15.43 19.68 -4.58
CA GLU A 84 -16.65 20.44 -4.83
C GLU A 84 -17.92 19.76 -4.33
N GLN A 85 -17.90 18.44 -4.09
CA GLN A 85 -19.02 17.68 -3.53
C GLN A 85 -19.00 17.60 -2.00
N GLY A 86 -18.06 18.31 -1.36
CA GLY A 86 -17.80 18.30 0.06
C GLY A 86 -16.68 17.33 0.44
N LYS A 87 -16.07 17.57 1.59
CA LYS A 87 -14.91 16.79 2.04
C LYS A 87 -15.29 15.34 2.35
N VAL A 88 -14.47 14.42 1.88
CA VAL A 88 -14.55 13.01 2.20
C VAL A 88 -13.30 12.62 2.96
N MET A 89 -13.48 12.06 4.16
CA MET A 89 -12.38 11.56 4.97
C MET A 89 -12.31 10.02 4.87
N GLN A 90 -11.15 9.46 5.18
CA GLN A 90 -10.96 8.03 5.31
C GLN A 90 -10.19 7.72 6.58
N MET A 91 -10.54 6.61 7.24
CA MET A 91 -9.76 5.98 8.29
C MET A 91 -9.66 4.49 8.01
N PHE A 92 -8.50 3.89 8.30
CA PHE A 92 -8.38 2.44 8.36
C PHE A 92 -9.02 1.90 9.63
N CYS A 93 -9.54 0.68 9.55
CA CYS A 93 -10.21 0.02 10.65
C CYS A 93 -9.50 -1.27 11.04
N ASP A 94 -9.55 -1.57 12.33
CA ASP A 94 -9.34 -2.92 12.84
C ASP A 94 -10.66 -3.69 12.79
N ILE A 95 -10.59 -5.02 12.72
CA ILE A 95 -11.79 -5.86 12.59
C ILE A 95 -11.91 -6.77 13.81
N SER A 96 -13.11 -6.84 14.38
CA SER A 96 -13.43 -7.74 15.48
C SER A 96 -14.71 -8.53 15.26
N TYR A 97 -14.86 -9.60 16.02
CA TYR A 97 -16.15 -10.24 16.24
C TYR A 97 -17.05 -9.39 17.16
N PRO A 98 -18.38 -9.62 17.15
CA PRO A 98 -19.31 -8.90 18.06
C PRO A 98 -19.01 -9.07 19.54
N ASP A 99 -18.30 -10.13 19.94
CA ASP A 99 -17.87 -10.39 21.32
C ASP A 99 -16.59 -9.65 21.71
N GLY A 100 -16.04 -8.82 20.80
CA GLY A 100 -14.83 -8.01 21.01
C GLY A 100 -13.51 -8.72 20.71
N ARG A 101 -13.52 -10.00 20.39
CA ARG A 101 -12.29 -10.69 19.97
C ARG A 101 -11.83 -10.17 18.61
N ALA A 102 -10.52 -9.95 18.47
CA ALA A 102 -9.93 -9.58 17.18
C ALA A 102 -10.21 -10.67 16.13
N PHE A 103 -10.54 -10.24 14.91
CA PHE A 103 -10.70 -11.16 13.79
C PHE A 103 -9.34 -11.66 13.31
N GLU A 104 -9.14 -12.97 13.28
CA GLU A 104 -7.83 -13.59 13.03
C GLU A 104 -7.31 -13.37 11.60
N ARG A 105 -8.19 -13.05 10.65
CA ARG A 105 -7.82 -12.76 9.25
C ARG A 105 -7.72 -11.27 8.95
N ASP A 106 -7.82 -10.42 9.97
CA ASP A 106 -7.50 -9.00 9.84
C ASP A 106 -5.99 -8.82 9.71
N THR A 107 -5.53 -8.58 8.48
CA THR A 107 -4.09 -8.43 8.16
C THR A 107 -3.47 -7.24 8.90
N ARG A 108 -4.23 -6.19 9.18
CA ARG A 108 -3.78 -5.02 9.93
C ARG A 108 -3.52 -5.37 11.41
N SER A 109 -4.41 -6.12 12.03
CA SER A 109 -4.22 -6.63 13.40
C SER A 109 -3.06 -7.64 13.49
N LEU A 110 -2.83 -8.46 12.45
CA LEU A 110 -1.65 -9.33 12.36
C LEU A 110 -0.35 -8.52 12.38
N LEU A 111 -0.27 -7.47 11.58
CA LEU A 111 0.92 -6.59 11.54
C LEU A 111 1.11 -5.86 12.88
N LYS A 112 0.04 -5.35 13.51
CA LYS A 112 0.11 -4.73 14.85
C LYS A 112 0.74 -5.68 15.89
N ARG A 113 0.33 -6.95 15.89
CA ARG A 113 0.91 -7.96 16.79
C ARG A 113 2.38 -8.21 16.50
N ALA A 114 2.76 -8.39 15.22
CA ALA A 114 4.16 -8.59 14.83
C ALA A 114 5.06 -7.40 15.24
N VAL A 115 4.56 -6.17 15.09
CA VAL A 115 5.26 -4.95 15.51
C VAL A 115 5.41 -4.91 17.04
N ALA A 116 4.35 -5.26 17.79
CA ALA A 116 4.39 -5.30 19.24
C ALA A 116 5.40 -6.36 19.75
N ASP A 117 5.40 -7.54 19.13
CA ASP A 117 6.35 -8.63 19.47
C ASP A 117 7.80 -8.23 19.17
N ALA A 118 8.05 -7.54 18.06
CA ALA A 118 9.37 -7.02 17.73
C ALA A 118 9.81 -5.95 18.74
N SER A 119 8.93 -5.00 19.06
CA SER A 119 9.20 -3.93 20.03
C SER A 119 9.47 -4.47 21.44
N ALA A 120 8.74 -5.51 21.87
CA ALA A 120 8.98 -6.17 23.15
C ALA A 120 10.37 -6.84 23.24
N ARG A 121 11.00 -7.09 22.09
CA ARG A 121 12.38 -7.62 21.98
C ARG A 121 13.40 -6.52 21.68
N GLY A 122 13.03 -5.26 21.81
CA GLY A 122 13.89 -4.09 21.58
C GLY A 122 14.11 -3.71 20.12
N PHE A 123 13.42 -4.36 19.15
CA PHE A 123 13.56 -4.03 17.74
C PHE A 123 12.56 -2.95 17.29
N GLN A 124 13.06 -1.95 16.57
CA GLN A 124 12.27 -0.90 15.96
C GLN A 124 12.51 -0.93 14.46
N PHE A 125 11.45 -1.20 13.69
CA PHE A 125 11.48 -1.25 12.24
C PHE A 125 10.89 0.02 11.62
N ALA A 126 11.46 0.42 10.48
CA ALA A 126 10.84 1.37 9.56
C ALA A 126 10.91 0.79 8.13
N PHE A 127 9.87 1.03 7.35
CA PHE A 127 9.76 0.56 5.98
C PHE A 127 9.54 1.71 5.01
N GLY A 128 10.22 1.64 3.85
CA GLY A 128 9.95 2.46 2.67
C GLY A 128 9.57 1.55 1.51
N ALA A 129 8.54 1.89 0.77
CA ALA A 129 8.12 1.13 -0.39
C ALA A 129 8.55 1.84 -1.68
N GLU A 130 9.06 1.07 -2.65
CA GLU A 130 9.25 1.46 -4.05
C GLU A 130 8.19 0.71 -4.85
N MET A 131 7.29 1.42 -5.52
CA MET A 131 6.13 0.80 -6.14
C MET A 131 6.06 1.13 -7.62
N GLU A 132 6.20 0.10 -8.44
CA GLU A 132 6.11 0.19 -9.89
C GLU A 132 4.68 -0.09 -10.38
N PHE A 133 4.27 0.60 -11.44
CA PHE A 133 2.99 0.42 -12.09
C PHE A 133 3.05 0.80 -13.57
N TYR A 134 2.21 0.17 -14.37
CA TYR A 134 2.01 0.54 -15.78
C TYR A 134 0.79 1.44 -15.94
N LEU A 135 0.87 2.38 -16.89
CA LEU A 135 -0.25 3.15 -17.39
C LEU A 135 -0.62 2.64 -18.80
N PHE A 136 -1.87 2.19 -18.95
CA PHE A 136 -2.42 1.69 -20.19
C PHE A 136 -3.54 2.60 -20.70
N ARG A 137 -3.70 2.64 -22.01
CA ARG A 137 -4.82 3.31 -22.66
C ARG A 137 -6.11 2.53 -22.44
N LEU A 138 -7.23 3.24 -22.44
CA LEU A 138 -8.56 2.65 -22.55
C LEU A 138 -8.91 2.50 -24.03
N ASP A 139 -9.82 1.58 -24.35
CA ASP A 139 -10.42 1.47 -25.67
C ASP A 139 -11.55 2.50 -25.87
N GLU A 140 -12.22 2.45 -27.01
CA GLU A 140 -13.33 3.36 -27.37
C GLU A 140 -14.55 3.21 -26.44
N CYS A 141 -14.70 2.06 -25.76
CA CYS A 141 -15.74 1.78 -24.79
C CYS A 141 -15.36 2.18 -23.37
N GLY A 142 -14.11 2.63 -23.14
CA GLY A 142 -13.57 2.95 -21.82
C GLY A 142 -13.03 1.73 -21.06
N GLU A 143 -12.88 0.58 -21.75
CA GLU A 143 -12.34 -0.63 -21.12
C GLU A 143 -10.80 -0.65 -21.14
N PRO A 144 -10.17 -1.24 -20.13
CA PRO A 144 -8.72 -1.35 -20.05
C PRO A 144 -8.11 -2.16 -21.20
N THR A 145 -7.08 -1.59 -21.84
CA THR A 145 -6.27 -2.31 -22.84
C THR A 145 -4.92 -2.72 -22.26
N ARG A 146 -4.08 -3.37 -23.09
CA ARG A 146 -2.65 -3.59 -22.84
C ARG A 146 -1.77 -2.70 -23.75
N ILE A 147 -2.31 -1.60 -24.24
CA ILE A 147 -1.56 -0.62 -25.05
C ILE A 147 -0.92 0.37 -24.09
N PRO A 148 0.42 0.41 -23.98
CA PRO A 148 1.10 1.34 -23.09
C PRO A 148 0.77 2.80 -23.42
N TYR A 149 0.76 3.65 -22.41
CA TYR A 149 0.48 5.07 -22.57
C TYR A 149 1.54 5.78 -23.42
N ASP A 150 2.79 5.38 -23.25
CA ASP A 150 3.94 5.84 -24.03
C ASP A 150 4.92 4.69 -24.34
N HIS A 151 6.08 5.06 -24.88
CA HIS A 151 7.16 4.13 -25.24
C HIS A 151 8.53 4.63 -24.75
N ALA A 152 8.53 5.48 -23.72
CA ALA A 152 9.74 5.95 -23.06
C ALA A 152 10.47 4.79 -22.34
N GLY A 153 11.71 5.02 -22.02
CA GLY A 153 12.58 4.11 -21.29
C GLY A 153 12.96 4.65 -19.90
N TYR A 154 13.92 4.00 -19.28
CA TYR A 154 14.36 4.29 -17.92
C TYR A 154 14.88 5.72 -17.78
N MET A 155 14.23 6.50 -16.90
CA MET A 155 14.56 7.91 -16.62
C MET A 155 14.48 8.85 -17.83
N ASP A 156 13.77 8.46 -18.90
CA ASP A 156 13.48 9.37 -19.99
C ASP A 156 12.62 10.55 -19.51
N ILE A 157 12.65 11.63 -20.29
CA ILE A 157 11.97 12.87 -19.95
C ILE A 157 10.91 13.22 -21.03
N VAL A 158 10.11 14.24 -20.75
CA VAL A 158 9.17 14.84 -21.73
C VAL A 158 9.95 15.28 -22.98
N PRO A 159 9.47 15.04 -24.24
CA PRO A 159 8.09 14.61 -24.58
C PRO A 159 7.86 13.10 -24.66
N ASP A 160 8.89 12.26 -24.52
CA ASP A 160 8.77 10.82 -24.67
C ASP A 160 8.07 10.20 -23.47
N ASP A 161 8.42 10.62 -22.26
CA ASP A 161 7.73 10.31 -21.01
C ASP A 161 6.43 11.12 -20.87
N LYS A 162 5.32 10.53 -21.27
CA LYS A 162 3.98 11.13 -21.14
C LYS A 162 3.39 10.95 -19.75
N GLY A 163 3.95 10.04 -18.95
CA GLY A 163 3.51 9.74 -17.59
C GLY A 163 3.92 10.79 -16.55
N GLU A 164 4.86 11.69 -16.88
CA GLU A 164 5.42 12.67 -15.93
C GLU A 164 4.33 13.51 -15.22
N ALA A 165 3.41 14.07 -15.99
CA ALA A 165 2.34 14.91 -15.43
C ALA A 165 1.43 14.15 -14.48
N ILE A 166 1.17 12.87 -14.76
CA ILE A 166 0.33 12.00 -13.93
C ILE A 166 1.08 11.61 -12.65
N ARG A 167 2.37 11.26 -12.73
CA ARG A 167 3.19 11.00 -11.54
C ARG A 167 3.25 12.22 -10.63
N ARG A 168 3.43 13.43 -11.18
CA ARG A 168 3.41 14.67 -10.42
C ARG A 168 2.06 14.89 -9.73
N GLU A 169 0.95 14.66 -10.41
CA GLU A 169 -0.40 14.74 -9.83
C GLU A 169 -0.55 13.75 -8.67
N ILE A 170 -0.11 12.49 -8.86
CA ILE A 170 -0.12 11.46 -7.82
C ILE A 170 0.69 11.90 -6.61
N CYS A 171 1.92 12.39 -6.80
CA CYS A 171 2.77 12.86 -5.71
C CYS A 171 2.11 14.01 -4.91
N LEU A 172 1.51 14.98 -5.59
CA LEU A 172 0.82 16.09 -4.94
C LEU A 172 -0.42 15.63 -4.17
N MET A 173 -1.19 14.66 -4.71
CA MET A 173 -2.30 14.05 -3.97
C MET A 173 -1.82 13.34 -2.70
N LEU A 174 -0.73 12.58 -2.80
CA LEU A 174 -0.14 11.88 -1.65
C LEU A 174 0.35 12.85 -0.57
N GLU A 175 1.02 13.95 -0.95
CA GLU A 175 1.43 14.99 0.00
C GLU A 175 0.23 15.61 0.73
N GLN A 176 -0.86 15.91 0.02
CA GLN A 176 -2.10 16.39 0.63
C GLN A 176 -2.70 15.41 1.64
N MET A 177 -2.46 14.11 1.45
CA MET A 177 -2.88 13.04 2.34
C MET A 177 -1.88 12.79 3.48
N GLY A 178 -0.78 13.52 3.55
CA GLY A 178 0.28 13.36 4.55
C GLY A 178 1.23 12.20 4.26
N ILE A 179 1.17 11.60 3.07
CA ILE A 179 2.11 10.59 2.59
C ILE A 179 3.23 11.32 1.85
N GLN A 180 4.48 11.00 2.16
CA GLN A 180 5.64 11.69 1.59
C GLN A 180 6.30 10.83 0.50
N PRO A 181 6.09 11.16 -0.80
CA PRO A 181 6.90 10.61 -1.85
C PRO A 181 8.36 11.06 -1.69
N GLU A 182 9.30 10.23 -2.12
CA GLU A 182 10.73 10.55 -2.10
C GLU A 182 11.24 10.82 -3.51
N SER A 183 10.91 9.94 -4.45
CA SER A 183 11.25 10.08 -5.86
C SER A 183 10.16 9.56 -6.78
N SER A 184 10.22 9.97 -8.05
CA SER A 184 9.39 9.40 -9.11
C SER A 184 10.09 9.50 -10.45
N HIS A 185 10.01 8.46 -11.27
CA HIS A 185 10.60 8.44 -12.60
C HIS A 185 9.87 7.46 -13.54
N HIS A 186 10.17 7.55 -14.83
CA HIS A 186 9.77 6.53 -15.80
C HIS A 186 10.65 5.31 -15.62
N GLU A 187 10.05 4.10 -15.64
CA GLU A 187 10.75 2.84 -15.56
C GLU A 187 11.12 2.27 -16.95
N SER A 188 11.73 1.07 -16.95
CA SER A 188 12.31 0.46 -18.17
C SER A 188 11.26 0.01 -19.17
N GLY A 189 10.06 -0.37 -18.72
CA GLY A 189 8.97 -0.80 -19.59
C GLY A 189 8.20 0.39 -20.18
N PRO A 190 7.65 0.26 -21.40
CA PRO A 190 6.84 1.32 -22.02
C PRO A 190 5.58 1.61 -21.18
N GLY A 191 5.40 2.88 -20.79
CA GLY A 191 4.32 3.31 -19.89
C GLY A 191 4.48 2.84 -18.45
N GLN A 192 5.68 2.36 -18.06
CA GLN A 192 5.98 1.93 -16.71
C GLN A 192 6.52 3.09 -15.88
N ASN A 193 6.05 3.22 -14.66
CA ASN A 193 6.35 4.31 -13.75
C ASN A 193 6.72 3.75 -12.37
N GLU A 194 7.52 4.50 -11.61
CA GLU A 194 7.87 4.20 -10.22
C GLU A 194 7.70 5.43 -9.34
N ILE A 195 7.23 5.22 -8.13
CA ILE A 195 7.18 6.23 -7.08
C ILE A 195 7.62 5.60 -5.77
N ASP A 196 8.58 6.23 -5.12
CA ASP A 196 9.19 5.78 -3.88
C ASP A 196 8.68 6.59 -2.71
N PHE A 197 8.63 5.97 -1.53
CA PHE A 197 8.16 6.57 -0.30
C PHE A 197 9.27 6.65 0.75
N ARG A 198 9.24 7.71 1.52
CA ARG A 198 10.07 7.81 2.72
C ARG A 198 9.72 6.74 3.73
N TYR A 199 10.73 6.34 4.49
CA TYR A 199 10.57 5.39 5.59
C TYR A 199 9.53 5.86 6.59
N SER A 200 8.69 4.94 7.03
CA SER A 200 7.70 5.16 8.10
C SER A 200 7.56 3.93 8.98
N ALA A 201 6.87 4.07 10.12
CA ALA A 201 6.56 2.92 10.98
C ALA A 201 5.81 1.83 10.19
N PRO A 202 6.00 0.54 10.52
CA PRO A 202 5.51 -0.57 9.69
C PRO A 202 4.03 -0.50 9.34
N LEU A 203 3.17 -0.18 10.30
CA LEU A 203 1.73 -0.07 10.06
C LEU A 203 1.39 1.11 9.15
N THR A 204 2.05 2.26 9.36
CA THR A 204 1.89 3.43 8.50
C THR A 204 2.37 3.15 7.08
N ALA A 205 3.50 2.44 6.92
CA ALA A 205 4.00 2.06 5.59
C ALA A 205 3.01 1.16 4.84
N ALA A 206 2.39 0.20 5.54
CA ALA A 206 1.36 -0.67 4.96
C ALA A 206 0.09 0.12 4.57
N ASP A 207 -0.41 0.98 5.46
CA ASP A 207 -1.57 1.83 5.20
C ASP A 207 -1.30 2.79 4.01
N ASN A 208 -0.08 3.35 3.92
CA ASN A 208 0.36 4.19 2.80
C ASN A 208 0.39 3.43 1.48
N ALA A 209 0.93 2.20 1.46
CA ALA A 209 1.00 1.37 0.26
C ALA A 209 -0.40 1.04 -0.28
N VAL A 210 -1.35 0.70 0.60
CA VAL A 210 -2.75 0.46 0.21
C VAL A 210 -3.39 1.75 -0.34
N THR A 211 -3.16 2.88 0.33
CA THR A 211 -3.67 4.19 -0.11
C THR A 211 -3.10 4.58 -1.47
N PHE A 212 -1.81 4.34 -1.70
CA PHE A 212 -1.15 4.59 -2.98
C PHE A 212 -1.84 3.91 -4.16
N HIS A 213 -2.19 2.63 -4.02
CA HIS A 213 -2.93 1.91 -5.07
C HIS A 213 -4.23 2.62 -5.45
N ALA A 214 -4.97 3.16 -4.46
CA ALA A 214 -6.21 3.89 -4.71
C ALA A 214 -5.94 5.24 -5.39
N VAL A 215 -4.92 5.97 -4.97
CA VAL A 215 -4.52 7.26 -5.55
C VAL A 215 -4.12 7.09 -6.99
N VAL A 216 -3.20 6.16 -7.30
CA VAL A 216 -2.71 5.90 -8.68
C VAL A 216 -3.85 5.52 -9.61
N ARG A 217 -4.74 4.61 -9.19
CA ARG A 217 -5.89 4.23 -10.01
C ARG A 217 -6.86 5.38 -10.23
N THR A 218 -7.06 6.21 -9.21
CA THR A 218 -7.92 7.39 -9.31
C THR A 218 -7.34 8.43 -10.27
N ALA A 219 -6.06 8.77 -10.12
CA ALA A 219 -5.37 9.71 -11.01
C ALA A 219 -5.34 9.19 -12.47
N ALA A 220 -5.04 7.90 -12.67
CA ALA A 220 -5.09 7.29 -14.00
C ALA A 220 -6.48 7.41 -14.63
N ALA A 221 -7.55 7.06 -13.88
CA ALA A 221 -8.93 7.14 -14.37
C ALA A 221 -9.34 8.59 -14.68
N GLN A 222 -8.93 9.58 -13.88
CA GLN A 222 -9.18 11.00 -14.15
C GLN A 222 -8.49 11.50 -15.42
N ASN A 223 -7.39 10.85 -15.81
CA ASN A 223 -6.65 11.14 -17.04
C ASN A 223 -7.03 10.22 -18.22
N GLY A 224 -8.13 9.46 -18.12
CA GLY A 224 -8.60 8.56 -19.19
C GLY A 224 -7.69 7.36 -19.44
N LEU A 225 -7.01 6.87 -18.38
CA LEU A 225 -6.08 5.75 -18.41
C LEU A 225 -6.46 4.68 -17.38
N CYS A 226 -5.84 3.52 -17.52
CA CYS A 226 -5.89 2.45 -16.55
C CYS A 226 -4.50 2.20 -15.97
N ALA A 227 -4.39 2.15 -14.64
CA ALA A 227 -3.17 1.75 -13.95
C ALA A 227 -3.17 0.26 -13.60
N SER A 228 -2.06 -0.42 -13.86
CA SER A 228 -1.86 -1.83 -13.56
C SER A 228 -0.67 -2.05 -12.63
N PHE A 229 -0.94 -2.72 -11.52
CA PHE A 229 0.06 -3.22 -10.57
C PHE A 229 0.33 -4.72 -10.76
N SER A 230 -0.17 -5.34 -11.85
CA SER A 230 0.16 -6.74 -12.15
C SER A 230 1.67 -6.94 -12.19
N PRO A 231 2.22 -7.97 -11.53
CA PRO A 231 3.67 -8.22 -11.54
C PRO A 231 4.26 -8.45 -12.93
N LYS A 232 3.46 -8.91 -13.91
CA LYS A 232 3.89 -9.14 -15.29
C LYS A 232 2.78 -8.78 -16.28
N PRO A 233 2.45 -7.48 -16.45
CA PRO A 233 1.32 -7.07 -17.27
C PRO A 233 1.56 -7.28 -18.77
N LEU A 234 2.82 -7.23 -19.22
CA LEU A 234 3.27 -7.49 -20.59
C LEU A 234 4.29 -8.63 -20.57
N ALA A 235 4.05 -9.67 -21.37
CA ALA A 235 4.84 -10.91 -21.34
C ALA A 235 6.31 -10.70 -21.71
N ASP A 236 6.57 -9.80 -22.67
CA ASP A 236 7.87 -9.53 -23.30
C ASP A 236 8.57 -8.26 -22.76
N ARG A 237 8.01 -7.62 -21.74
CA ARG A 237 8.54 -6.39 -21.14
C ARG A 237 8.85 -6.57 -19.67
N ASP A 238 9.43 -5.54 -19.04
CA ASP A 238 9.74 -5.54 -17.62
C ASP A 238 8.46 -5.73 -16.79
N GLY A 239 8.56 -6.45 -15.69
CA GLY A 239 7.47 -6.63 -14.74
C GLY A 239 7.52 -5.56 -13.66
N ASN A 240 6.41 -5.34 -12.94
CA ASN A 240 6.36 -4.43 -11.82
C ASN A 240 6.98 -5.05 -10.57
N GLY A 241 7.93 -4.34 -9.97
CA GLY A 241 8.43 -4.58 -8.63
C GLY A 241 7.58 -3.90 -7.56
N MET A 242 7.62 -4.46 -6.37
CA MET A 242 7.29 -3.80 -5.13
C MET A 242 8.44 -4.09 -4.18
N HIS A 243 9.37 -3.17 -4.07
CA HIS A 243 10.50 -3.32 -3.18
C HIS A 243 10.15 -2.77 -1.80
N ILE A 244 10.57 -3.47 -0.76
CA ILE A 244 10.39 -3.04 0.62
C ILE A 244 11.76 -2.76 1.21
N ASN A 245 12.09 -1.48 1.35
CA ASN A 245 13.27 -1.04 2.04
C ASN A 245 13.07 -1.17 3.54
N VAL A 246 14.01 -1.80 4.22
CA VAL A 246 13.93 -2.12 5.65
C VAL A 246 15.03 -1.40 6.40
N SER A 247 14.65 -0.56 7.36
CA SER A 247 15.53 -0.02 8.38
C SER A 247 15.20 -0.64 9.73
N VAL A 248 16.22 -1.01 10.51
CA VAL A 248 16.03 -1.62 11.82
C VAL A 248 17.02 -1.05 12.83
N LYS A 249 16.52 -0.72 14.03
CA LYS A 249 17.31 -0.35 15.20
C LYS A 249 17.02 -1.34 16.32
N CYS A 250 18.02 -1.62 17.14
CA CYS A 250 17.87 -2.42 18.36
C CYS A 250 18.82 -1.88 19.41
N ASP A 251 18.31 -1.60 20.61
CA ASP A 251 19.12 -1.03 21.70
C ASP A 251 20.12 -2.03 22.25
N GLU A 252 19.82 -3.34 22.17
CA GLU A 252 20.65 -4.42 22.69
C GLU A 252 21.65 -4.99 21.67
N VAL A 253 21.45 -4.72 20.38
CA VAL A 253 22.24 -5.28 19.27
C VAL A 253 22.74 -4.14 18.37
N ALA A 254 24.04 -3.90 18.41
CA ALA A 254 24.68 -2.79 17.67
C ALA A 254 24.50 -2.91 16.14
N GLN A 255 24.40 -4.12 15.60
CA GLN A 255 24.23 -4.37 14.16
C GLN A 255 23.18 -5.48 13.94
N PRO A 256 21.87 -5.16 14.02
CA PRO A 256 20.81 -6.16 13.87
C PRO A 256 20.62 -6.66 12.43
N LEU A 257 21.01 -5.89 11.41
CA LEU A 257 20.73 -6.15 10.00
C LEU A 257 21.22 -7.52 9.50
N PRO A 258 22.45 -8.00 9.79
CA PRO A 258 22.88 -9.34 9.35
C PRO A 258 21.99 -10.48 9.85
N GLY A 259 21.53 -10.40 11.09
CA GLY A 259 20.62 -11.38 11.66
C GLY A 259 19.23 -11.34 10.98
N ILE A 260 18.71 -10.17 10.67
CA ILE A 260 17.45 -9.99 9.94
C ILE A 260 17.56 -10.57 8.53
N ILE A 261 18.64 -10.27 7.80
CA ILE A 261 18.91 -10.82 6.46
C ILE A 261 18.96 -12.34 6.51
N ALA A 262 19.71 -12.92 7.47
CA ALA A 262 19.80 -14.35 7.63
C ALA A 262 18.43 -15.00 7.91
N GLY A 263 17.61 -14.38 8.76
CA GLY A 263 16.25 -14.82 9.04
C GLY A 263 15.34 -14.77 7.81
N ILE A 264 15.38 -13.69 7.03
CA ILE A 264 14.61 -13.60 5.77
C ILE A 264 15.05 -14.71 4.80
N LEU A 265 16.35 -14.88 4.58
CA LEU A 265 16.87 -15.91 3.66
C LEU A 265 16.49 -17.32 4.10
N ALA A 266 16.46 -17.59 5.41
CA ALA A 266 16.08 -18.91 5.95
C ALA A 266 14.59 -19.22 5.72
N HIS A 267 13.70 -18.21 5.76
CA HIS A 267 12.26 -18.37 5.73
C HIS A 267 11.59 -17.95 4.42
N ILE A 268 12.35 -17.39 3.46
CA ILE A 268 11.76 -16.81 2.25
C ILE A 268 10.94 -17.80 1.42
N ARG A 269 11.31 -19.07 1.41
CA ARG A 269 10.55 -20.11 0.69
C ARG A 269 9.15 -20.28 1.25
N ASP A 270 9.01 -20.23 2.57
CA ASP A 270 7.71 -20.32 3.25
C ASP A 270 6.92 -19.03 3.08
N MET A 271 7.61 -17.90 2.98
CA MET A 271 7.01 -16.57 2.78
C MET A 271 6.62 -16.28 1.33
N THR A 272 7.16 -17.04 0.37
CA THR A 272 7.04 -16.75 -1.07
C THR A 272 5.58 -16.60 -1.52
N LEU A 273 4.67 -17.45 -1.01
CA LEU A 273 3.26 -17.38 -1.37
C LEU A 273 2.61 -16.04 -1.00
N PHE A 274 3.03 -15.43 0.11
CA PHE A 274 2.52 -14.13 0.55
C PHE A 274 3.17 -12.98 -0.22
N MET A 275 4.45 -13.08 -0.56
CA MET A 275 5.18 -12.05 -1.29
C MET A 275 4.96 -12.12 -2.81
N ASN A 276 4.54 -13.27 -3.33
CA ASN A 276 4.26 -13.53 -4.74
C ASN A 276 2.89 -14.20 -4.87
N PRO A 277 1.78 -13.47 -4.60
CA PRO A 277 0.46 -14.06 -4.35
C PRO A 277 -0.31 -14.49 -5.61
N CYS A 278 0.20 -14.20 -6.82
CA CYS A 278 -0.49 -14.50 -8.06
C CYS A 278 0.42 -15.16 -9.10
N GLU A 279 -0.16 -15.76 -10.12
CA GLU A 279 0.57 -16.47 -11.18
C GLU A 279 1.56 -15.55 -11.91
N GLU A 280 1.18 -14.30 -12.17
CA GLU A 280 2.02 -13.29 -12.81
C GLU A 280 3.29 -13.00 -12.00
N SER A 281 3.25 -13.13 -10.68
CA SER A 281 4.43 -12.99 -9.83
C SER A 281 5.51 -14.01 -10.21
N TYR A 282 5.10 -15.27 -10.42
CA TYR A 282 6.04 -16.35 -10.80
C TYR A 282 6.52 -16.21 -12.25
N ARG A 283 5.70 -15.65 -13.14
CA ARG A 283 6.12 -15.32 -14.52
C ARG A 283 7.14 -14.17 -14.56
N ARG A 284 7.19 -13.34 -13.51
CA ARG A 284 8.16 -12.25 -13.36
C ARG A 284 9.51 -12.75 -12.86
N LEU A 285 9.55 -13.70 -11.92
CA LEU A 285 10.77 -14.19 -11.28
C LEU A 285 11.76 -14.74 -12.32
N GLY A 286 13.05 -14.41 -12.13
CA GLY A 286 14.13 -14.83 -13.02
C GLY A 286 14.23 -14.08 -14.35
N HIS A 287 13.39 -13.08 -14.57
CA HIS A 287 13.44 -12.22 -15.76
C HIS A 287 13.90 -10.81 -15.39
N ASN A 288 14.73 -10.22 -16.25
CA ASN A 288 15.32 -8.89 -16.07
C ASN A 288 16.07 -8.80 -14.73
N LYS A 289 15.66 -7.90 -13.83
CA LYS A 289 16.26 -7.74 -12.50
C LYS A 289 15.52 -8.49 -11.39
N ALA A 290 14.44 -9.22 -11.71
CA ALA A 290 13.70 -9.98 -10.70
C ALA A 290 14.50 -11.21 -10.23
N PRO A 291 14.58 -11.48 -8.92
CA PRO A 291 15.40 -12.55 -8.38
C PRO A 291 14.89 -13.94 -8.75
N LEU A 292 15.80 -14.88 -8.96
CA LEU A 292 15.52 -16.30 -9.13
C LEU A 292 16.08 -17.13 -7.95
N TYR A 293 17.13 -16.64 -7.32
CA TYR A 293 17.87 -17.36 -6.28
C TYR A 293 17.71 -16.70 -4.92
N VAL A 294 17.75 -17.51 -3.87
CA VAL A 294 17.71 -17.06 -2.47
C VAL A 294 19.12 -16.60 -2.06
N THR A 295 19.44 -15.37 -2.39
CA THR A 295 20.78 -14.79 -2.20
C THR A 295 20.67 -13.30 -1.84
N TRP A 296 21.78 -12.72 -1.39
CA TRP A 296 21.92 -11.30 -1.14
C TRP A 296 23.20 -10.72 -1.77
N SER A 297 23.23 -9.42 -2.01
CA SER A 297 24.41 -8.70 -2.50
C SER A 297 24.37 -7.22 -2.20
N ALA A 298 25.53 -6.61 -2.06
CA ALA A 298 25.69 -5.15 -2.04
C ALA A 298 25.74 -4.54 -3.45
N GLU A 299 26.13 -5.30 -4.47
CA GLU A 299 26.41 -4.78 -5.82
C GLU A 299 25.40 -5.24 -6.86
N ASN A 300 24.93 -6.49 -6.78
CA ASN A 300 24.05 -7.09 -7.80
C ASN A 300 22.57 -6.84 -7.49
N ARG A 301 21.91 -6.13 -8.40
CA ARG A 301 20.47 -5.78 -8.29
C ARG A 301 19.50 -6.94 -8.54
N SER A 302 19.96 -8.07 -9.12
CA SER A 302 19.11 -9.24 -9.41
C SER A 302 19.02 -10.21 -8.23
N GLN A 303 19.49 -9.82 -7.06
CA GLN A 303 19.41 -10.64 -5.86
C GLN A 303 18.11 -10.40 -5.09
N LEU A 304 17.69 -11.40 -4.29
CA LEU A 304 16.49 -11.30 -3.46
C LEU A 304 16.59 -10.17 -2.43
N ILE A 305 17.77 -10.03 -1.80
CA ILE A 305 18.05 -8.94 -0.87
C ILE A 305 19.25 -8.14 -1.40
N ARG A 306 19.05 -6.84 -1.49
CA ARG A 306 20.11 -5.90 -1.81
C ARG A 306 20.42 -5.03 -0.60
N ILE A 307 21.70 -4.86 -0.30
CA ILE A 307 22.18 -3.87 0.66
C ILE A 307 22.69 -2.68 -0.17
N PRO A 308 21.93 -1.57 -0.27
CA PRO A 308 22.39 -0.41 -1.03
C PRO A 308 23.60 0.24 -0.38
N ALA A 309 24.40 0.97 -1.16
CA ALA A 309 25.42 1.83 -0.61
C ALA A 309 24.76 2.85 0.32
N ALA A 310 25.23 2.96 1.55
CA ALA A 310 24.75 3.98 2.47
C ALA A 310 25.18 5.36 1.94
N VAL A 311 24.23 6.24 1.68
CA VAL A 311 24.47 7.62 1.26
C VAL A 311 23.80 8.52 2.30
N GLY A 312 24.60 9.11 3.17
CA GLY A 312 24.15 10.01 4.22
C GLY A 312 23.54 9.31 5.44
N GLU A 313 23.30 10.07 6.48
CA GLU A 313 22.56 9.67 7.68
C GLU A 313 21.03 9.76 7.44
#